data_f57dd874eba96497b67c786fe7df3e09
#
_entry.id   f57dd874eba96497b67c786fe7df3e09
#
_cell.length_a   1.000
_cell.length_b   1.000
_cell.length_c   1.000
_cell.angle_alpha   90.00
_cell.angle_beta   90.00
_cell.angle_gamma   90.00
#
_symmetry.space_group_name_H-M   'P 1'
#
loop_
_entity.id
_entity.type
_entity.pdbx_description
1 polymer ?
#
loop_
_entity_poly.entity_id
_entity_poly.type
_entity_poly.pdbx_seq_one_letter_code
_entity_poly.pdbx_strand_id
1 'polypeptide(L)'
;VMKPHKSYLLVDVGGGSTELTVIDRGKTIASKSFKIGTVRLLNKMVADKEMASYQKWIEKHTRKLERLSVVGSGGTINKVFKLSGVKIGKPLSYILLSEYYEYLKKRTYKELIVDLRLNQDRADVIVPAVHIYLLAMKQSGANKIYVPKVGLADGMIKLLYKELH
;
A
#
# COMPACT_ATOMS: atom_id res chain seq x y z
N VAL A 1 -8.02 6.78 12.19
CA VAL A 1 -7.31 7.21 10.98
C VAL A 1 -8.29 7.55 9.87
N MET A 2 -9.29 6.71 9.61
CA MET A 2 -10.30 6.96 8.57
C MET A 2 -11.44 7.82 9.11
N LYS A 3 -11.84 8.83 8.32
CA LYS A 3 -12.96 9.74 8.67
C LYS A 3 -14.19 9.36 7.83
N PRO A 4 -15.41 9.31 8.43
CA PRO A 4 -16.61 8.78 7.75
C PRO A 4 -17.03 9.52 6.46
N HIS A 5 -16.63 10.79 6.31
CA HIS A 5 -16.99 11.64 5.18
C HIS A 5 -15.89 11.72 4.10
N LYS A 6 -14.86 10.90 4.16
CA LYS A 6 -13.76 10.86 3.19
C LYS A 6 -13.75 9.56 2.41
N SER A 7 -13.06 9.62 1.26
CA SER A 7 -12.84 8.47 0.39
C SER A 7 -11.43 7.90 0.60
N TYR A 8 -11.34 6.59 0.53
CA TYR A 8 -10.08 5.87 0.75
C TYR A 8 -9.92 4.74 -0.26
N LEU A 9 -8.69 4.55 -0.72
CA LEU A 9 -8.23 3.34 -1.40
C LEU A 9 -7.35 2.55 -0.42
N LEU A 10 -7.85 1.43 0.08
CA LEU A 10 -7.07 0.50 0.88
C LEU A 10 -6.26 -0.36 -0.08
N VAL A 11 -4.98 -0.49 0.23
CA VAL A 11 -4.01 -1.27 -0.53
C VAL A 11 -3.29 -2.19 0.44
N ASP A 12 -3.52 -3.49 0.33
CA ASP A 12 -2.82 -4.52 1.11
C ASP A 12 -1.93 -5.32 0.19
N VAL A 13 -0.62 -5.21 0.37
CA VAL A 13 0.38 -5.84 -0.50
C VAL A 13 0.98 -7.04 0.18
N GLY A 14 0.63 -8.21 -0.34
CA GLY A 14 1.21 -9.49 0.03
C GLY A 14 2.34 -9.94 -0.91
N GLY A 15 2.87 -11.14 -0.65
CA GLY A 15 3.88 -11.76 -1.51
C GLY A 15 3.32 -12.20 -2.87
N GLY A 16 2.10 -12.76 -2.89
CA GLY A 16 1.45 -13.33 -4.07
C GLY A 16 0.38 -12.45 -4.71
N SER A 17 -0.25 -11.57 -3.94
CA SER A 17 -1.38 -10.75 -4.39
C SER A 17 -1.35 -9.36 -3.77
N THR A 18 -2.16 -8.49 -4.33
CA THR A 18 -2.50 -7.18 -3.76
C THR A 18 -4.01 -7.06 -3.72
N GLU A 19 -4.54 -6.79 -2.55
CA GLU A 19 -5.95 -6.56 -2.30
C GLU A 19 -6.23 -5.05 -2.32
N LEU A 20 -7.21 -4.66 -3.13
CA LEU A 20 -7.69 -3.29 -3.23
C LEU A 20 -9.13 -3.20 -2.72
N THR A 21 -9.40 -2.20 -1.89
CA THR A 21 -10.77 -1.87 -1.47
C THR A 21 -10.97 -0.37 -1.53
N VAL A 22 -12.00 0.07 -2.25
CA VAL A 22 -12.40 1.47 -2.32
C VAL A 22 -13.54 1.71 -1.34
N ILE A 23 -13.35 2.67 -0.46
CA ILE A 23 -14.34 3.10 0.52
C ILE A 23 -14.68 4.56 0.23
N ASP A 24 -15.97 4.84 0.08
CA ASP A 24 -16.48 6.20 -0.04
C ASP A 24 -17.48 6.47 1.07
N ARG A 25 -17.25 7.53 1.84
CA ARG A 25 -18.11 7.96 2.95
C ARG A 25 -18.51 6.83 3.90
N GLY A 26 -17.55 5.99 4.25
CA GLY A 26 -17.72 4.86 5.16
C GLY A 26 -18.33 3.60 4.54
N LYS A 27 -18.67 3.61 3.25
CA LYS A 27 -19.22 2.45 2.53
C LYS A 27 -18.18 1.86 1.57
N THR A 28 -18.02 0.55 1.59
CA THR A 28 -17.25 -0.16 0.58
C THR A 28 -18.01 -0.14 -0.74
N ILE A 29 -17.40 0.45 -1.78
CA ILE A 29 -18.02 0.58 -3.11
C ILE A 29 -17.42 -0.38 -4.14
N ALA A 30 -16.21 -0.85 -3.93
CA ALA A 30 -15.55 -1.86 -4.77
C ALA A 30 -14.42 -2.55 -4.01
N SER A 31 -14.21 -3.84 -4.29
CA SER A 31 -13.07 -4.60 -3.79
C SER A 31 -12.61 -5.59 -4.83
N LYS A 32 -11.29 -5.81 -4.94
CA LYS A 32 -10.71 -6.79 -5.87
C LYS A 32 -9.32 -7.20 -5.42
N SER A 33 -9.00 -8.49 -5.57
CA SER A 33 -7.65 -9.04 -5.47
C SER A 33 -7.01 -9.17 -6.86
N PHE A 34 -5.73 -8.82 -6.93
CA PHE A 34 -4.91 -8.94 -8.14
C PHE A 34 -3.74 -9.88 -7.88
N LYS A 35 -3.38 -10.70 -8.86
CA LYS A 35 -2.19 -11.57 -8.80
C LYS A 35 -0.89 -10.78 -8.97
N ILE A 36 -0.80 -9.66 -8.26
CA ILE A 36 0.35 -8.74 -8.22
C ILE A 36 0.81 -8.72 -6.76
N GLY A 37 1.92 -9.38 -6.48
CA GLY A 37 2.52 -9.40 -5.15
C GLY A 37 4.02 -9.17 -5.25
N THR A 38 4.64 -8.89 -4.12
CA THR A 38 6.06 -8.51 -4.08
C THR A 38 6.97 -9.62 -4.59
N VAL A 39 6.71 -10.87 -4.23
CA VAL A 39 7.48 -12.04 -4.67
C VAL A 39 7.23 -12.31 -6.16
N ARG A 40 5.98 -12.12 -6.64
CA ARG A 40 5.69 -12.27 -8.08
C ARG A 40 6.41 -11.23 -8.93
N LEU A 41 6.46 -9.97 -8.47
CA LEU A 41 7.22 -8.92 -9.17
C LEU A 41 8.71 -9.18 -9.15
N LEU A 42 9.26 -9.59 -8.00
CA LEU A 42 10.67 -9.96 -7.87
C LEU A 42 11.07 -11.04 -8.89
N ASN A 43 10.23 -12.05 -9.05
CA ASN A 43 10.45 -13.18 -9.96
C ASN A 43 9.93 -12.93 -11.38
N LYS A 44 9.55 -11.71 -11.76
CA LYS A 44 9.01 -11.34 -13.08
C LYS A 44 7.80 -12.19 -13.52
N MET A 45 6.97 -12.61 -12.57
CA MET A 45 5.80 -13.47 -12.78
C MET A 45 4.48 -12.68 -12.94
N VAL A 46 4.55 -11.36 -13.06
CA VAL A 46 3.38 -10.50 -13.28
C VAL A 46 3.30 -10.16 -14.77
N ALA A 47 2.24 -10.61 -15.43
CA ALA A 47 2.01 -10.29 -16.83
C ALA A 47 1.58 -8.82 -17.01
N ASP A 48 1.97 -8.19 -18.12
CA ASP A 48 1.63 -6.79 -18.41
C ASP A 48 0.12 -6.54 -18.41
N LYS A 49 -0.67 -7.52 -18.88
CA LYS A 49 -2.14 -7.46 -18.82
C LYS A 49 -2.70 -7.38 -17.40
N GLU A 50 -2.06 -8.04 -16.44
CA GLU A 50 -2.48 -7.99 -15.03
C GLU A 50 -2.15 -6.61 -14.43
N MET A 51 -0.98 -6.08 -14.73
CA MET A 51 -0.60 -4.73 -14.33
C MET A 51 -1.52 -3.66 -14.93
N ALA A 52 -1.84 -3.79 -16.22
CA ALA A 52 -2.80 -2.90 -16.89
C ALA A 52 -4.21 -3.01 -16.30
N SER A 53 -4.64 -4.23 -15.93
CA SER A 53 -5.94 -4.46 -15.26
C SER A 53 -5.98 -3.78 -13.88
N TYR A 54 -4.91 -3.88 -13.10
CA TYR A 54 -4.75 -3.22 -11.82
C TYR A 54 -4.91 -1.69 -11.93
N GLN A 55 -4.17 -1.09 -12.87
CA GLN A 55 -4.21 0.36 -13.09
C GLN A 55 -5.60 0.84 -13.54
N LYS A 56 -6.19 0.17 -14.55
CA LYS A 56 -7.53 0.49 -15.05
C LYS A 56 -8.61 0.34 -13.98
N TRP A 57 -8.50 -0.68 -13.13
CA TRP A 57 -9.46 -0.88 -12.06
C TRP A 57 -9.42 0.26 -11.04
N ILE A 58 -8.21 0.68 -10.63
CA ILE A 58 -8.04 1.81 -9.71
C ILE A 58 -8.66 3.08 -10.32
N GLU A 59 -8.25 3.45 -11.52
CA GLU A 59 -8.76 4.63 -12.21
C GLU A 59 -10.28 4.61 -12.31
N LYS A 60 -10.86 3.49 -12.76
CA LYS A 60 -12.31 3.31 -12.91
C LYS A 60 -13.07 3.62 -11.63
N HIS A 61 -12.58 3.13 -10.48
CA HIS A 61 -13.32 3.21 -9.22
C HIS A 61 -12.95 4.43 -8.36
N THR A 62 -11.90 5.18 -8.73
CA THR A 62 -11.44 6.34 -7.95
C THR A 62 -11.61 7.68 -8.65
N ARG A 63 -11.70 7.72 -9.99
CA ARG A 63 -11.72 8.97 -10.81
C ARG A 63 -12.81 9.99 -10.43
N LYS A 64 -13.91 9.54 -9.83
CA LYS A 64 -15.02 10.40 -9.41
C LYS A 64 -14.97 10.77 -7.92
N LEU A 65 -13.96 10.29 -7.19
CA LEU A 65 -13.82 10.48 -5.77
C LEU A 65 -12.95 11.69 -5.47
N GLU A 66 -13.50 12.64 -4.74
CA GLU A 66 -12.76 13.81 -4.31
C GLU A 66 -11.96 13.54 -3.03
N ARG A 67 -10.78 14.18 -2.92
CA ARG A 67 -9.93 14.13 -1.71
C ARG A 67 -9.59 12.71 -1.24
N LEU A 68 -9.39 11.79 -2.19
CA LEU A 68 -8.99 10.42 -1.92
C LEU A 68 -7.63 10.36 -1.21
N SER A 69 -7.53 9.47 -0.26
CA SER A 69 -6.24 9.10 0.36
C SER A 69 -6.04 7.60 0.26
N VAL A 70 -4.79 7.17 0.08
CA VAL A 70 -4.44 5.75 0.16
C VAL A 70 -4.24 5.36 1.63
N VAL A 71 -4.63 4.14 1.97
CA VAL A 71 -4.28 3.48 3.23
C VAL A 71 -3.53 2.22 2.86
N GLY A 72 -2.25 2.18 3.21
CA GLY A 72 -1.39 1.04 2.95
C GLY A 72 -1.29 0.13 4.17
N SER A 73 -1.51 -1.17 3.99
CA SER A 73 -1.26 -2.21 4.99
C SER A 73 -0.24 -3.22 4.47
N GLY A 74 0.42 -3.91 5.40
CA GLY A 74 1.46 -4.89 5.11
C GLY A 74 2.79 -4.59 5.81
N GLY A 75 3.58 -5.63 6.02
CA GLY A 75 4.83 -5.54 6.78
C GLY A 75 5.87 -4.63 6.13
N THR A 76 5.89 -4.57 4.81
CA THR A 76 6.89 -3.81 4.06
C THR A 76 6.62 -2.31 4.10
N ILE A 77 5.38 -1.86 3.90
CA ILE A 77 5.05 -0.42 4.00
C ILE A 77 5.21 0.09 5.43
N ASN A 78 4.93 -0.73 6.43
CA ASN A 78 5.18 -0.39 7.83
C ASN A 78 6.68 -0.15 8.09
N LYS A 79 7.57 -0.95 7.46
CA LYS A 79 9.02 -0.74 7.59
C LYS A 79 9.46 0.54 6.89
N VAL A 80 8.97 0.83 5.69
CA VAL A 80 9.24 2.08 4.97
C VAL A 80 8.76 3.28 5.79
N PHE A 81 7.56 3.21 6.36
CA PHE A 81 7.02 4.25 7.23
C PHE A 81 7.93 4.48 8.45
N LYS A 82 8.43 3.41 9.08
CA LYS A 82 9.36 3.52 10.21
C LYS A 82 10.68 4.18 9.79
N LEU A 83 11.23 3.83 8.63
CA LEU A 83 12.47 4.42 8.11
C LEU A 83 12.31 5.89 7.75
N SER A 84 11.13 6.33 7.34
CA SER A 84 10.87 7.71 6.94
C SER A 84 10.94 8.73 8.08
N GLY A 85 10.91 8.28 9.33
CA GLY A 85 10.87 9.17 10.50
C GLY A 85 9.58 9.98 10.67
N VAL A 86 8.58 9.76 9.79
CA VAL A 86 7.28 10.43 9.88
C VAL A 86 6.55 9.99 11.14
N LYS A 87 6.00 10.96 11.89
CA LYS A 87 5.27 10.70 13.12
C LYS A 87 4.03 9.84 12.88
N ILE A 88 3.76 8.91 13.80
CA ILE A 88 2.58 8.03 13.78
C ILE A 88 1.30 8.87 13.62
N GLY A 89 0.40 8.42 12.76
CA GLY A 89 -0.85 9.11 12.45
C GLY A 89 -0.74 10.20 11.38
N LYS A 90 0.48 10.58 10.97
CA LYS A 90 0.72 11.46 9.81
C LYS A 90 0.91 10.62 8.54
N PRO A 91 0.44 11.08 7.38
CA PRO A 91 0.64 10.35 6.12
C PRO A 91 2.04 10.58 5.55
N LEU A 92 2.52 9.62 4.76
CA LEU A 92 3.59 9.86 3.79
C LEU A 92 3.01 10.59 2.57
N SER A 93 3.75 11.56 2.04
CA SER A 93 3.42 12.16 0.74
C SER A 93 3.86 11.24 -0.40
N TYR A 94 3.24 11.39 -1.57
CA TYR A 94 3.68 10.71 -2.80
C TYR A 94 5.15 11.04 -3.12
N ILE A 95 5.55 12.30 -2.97
CA ILE A 95 6.92 12.76 -3.22
C ILE A 95 7.90 12.01 -2.30
N LEU A 96 7.67 12.02 -1.00
CA LEU A 96 8.54 11.36 -0.03
C LEU A 96 8.65 9.85 -0.30
N LEU A 97 7.52 9.19 -0.62
CA LEU A 97 7.53 7.77 -0.93
C LEU A 97 8.30 7.48 -2.24
N SER A 98 8.20 8.38 -3.23
CA SER A 98 8.97 8.28 -4.49
C SER A 98 10.47 8.47 -4.27
N GLU A 99 10.87 9.40 -3.42
CA GLU A 99 12.27 9.60 -3.03
C GLU A 99 12.83 8.35 -2.32
N TYR A 100 12.05 7.76 -1.41
CA TYR A 100 12.42 6.49 -0.77
C TYR A 100 12.52 5.34 -1.77
N TYR A 101 11.64 5.27 -2.75
CA TYR A 101 11.72 4.26 -3.81
C TYR A 101 13.03 4.37 -4.58
N GLU A 102 13.41 5.58 -5.04
CA GLU A 102 14.66 5.80 -5.75
C GLU A 102 15.90 5.57 -4.87
N TYR A 103 15.81 5.93 -3.59
CA TYR A 103 16.87 5.63 -2.63
C TYR A 103 17.08 4.12 -2.45
N LEU A 104 16.00 3.36 -2.28
CA LEU A 104 16.05 1.91 -2.07
C LEU A 104 16.55 1.17 -3.33
N LYS A 105 16.14 1.60 -4.53
CA LYS A 105 16.60 1.01 -5.79
C LYS A 105 18.10 1.11 -6.02
N LYS A 106 18.74 2.16 -5.50
CA LYS A 106 20.18 2.39 -5.63
C LYS A 106 21.01 1.58 -4.63
N ARG A 107 20.39 0.91 -3.68
CA ARG A 107 21.07 0.12 -2.66
C ARG A 107 21.30 -1.30 -3.10
N THR A 108 22.46 -1.83 -2.76
CA THR A 108 22.74 -3.26 -2.86
C THR A 108 21.97 -4.03 -1.80
N TYR A 109 21.75 -5.32 -2.03
CA TYR A 109 21.10 -6.20 -1.06
C TYR A 109 21.80 -6.16 0.31
N LYS A 110 23.14 -6.13 0.33
CA LYS A 110 23.93 -6.05 1.56
C LYS A 110 23.66 -4.74 2.32
N GLU A 111 23.62 -3.61 1.62
CA GLU A 111 23.31 -2.30 2.22
C GLU A 111 21.88 -2.25 2.78
N LEU A 112 20.91 -2.87 2.09
CA LEU A 112 19.53 -2.96 2.60
C LEU A 112 19.47 -3.72 3.93
N ILE A 113 20.25 -4.80 4.08
CA ILE A 113 20.28 -5.58 5.32
C ILE A 113 21.06 -4.85 6.41
N VAL A 114 22.27 -4.38 6.13
CA VAL A 114 23.20 -3.84 7.13
C VAL A 114 22.78 -2.42 7.53
N ASP A 115 22.64 -1.51 6.57
CA ASP A 115 22.40 -0.09 6.84
C ASP A 115 20.98 0.19 7.28
N LEU A 116 20.00 -0.49 6.64
CA LEU A 116 18.57 -0.29 6.94
C LEU A 116 18.01 -1.31 7.92
N ARG A 117 18.85 -2.26 8.37
CA ARG A 117 18.46 -3.33 9.30
C ARG A 117 17.21 -4.06 8.84
N LEU A 118 17.19 -4.44 7.54
CA LEU A 118 16.14 -5.27 7.00
C LEU A 118 16.46 -6.75 7.20
N ASN A 119 15.44 -7.54 7.49
CA ASN A 119 15.56 -8.99 7.40
C ASN A 119 15.73 -9.37 5.93
N GLN A 120 16.34 -10.50 5.64
CA GLN A 120 16.55 -11.02 4.28
C GLN A 120 15.25 -11.01 3.47
N ASP A 121 14.18 -11.61 4.01
CA ASP A 121 12.87 -11.69 3.36
C ASP A 121 12.25 -10.32 3.00
N ARG A 122 12.67 -9.24 3.67
CA ARG A 122 12.21 -7.88 3.37
C ARG A 122 13.12 -7.13 2.43
N ALA A 123 14.41 -7.39 2.49
CA ALA A 123 15.39 -6.75 1.60
C ALA A 123 15.06 -7.05 0.13
N ASP A 124 14.67 -8.28 -0.19
CA ASP A 124 14.29 -8.69 -1.54
C ASP A 124 13.03 -7.99 -2.05
N VAL A 125 12.05 -7.77 -1.18
CA VAL A 125 10.71 -7.38 -1.59
C VAL A 125 10.36 -5.92 -1.31
N ILE A 126 11.25 -5.14 -0.68
CA ILE A 126 10.94 -3.76 -0.29
C ILE A 126 10.73 -2.85 -1.51
N VAL A 127 11.58 -2.97 -2.52
CA VAL A 127 11.47 -2.17 -3.75
C VAL A 127 10.20 -2.50 -4.53
N PRO A 128 9.91 -3.79 -4.87
CA PRO A 128 8.65 -4.14 -5.53
C PRO A 128 7.41 -3.74 -4.72
N ALA A 129 7.44 -3.82 -3.38
CA ALA A 129 6.30 -3.38 -2.57
C ALA A 129 6.05 -1.88 -2.69
N VAL A 130 7.08 -1.04 -2.54
CA VAL A 130 6.94 0.42 -2.67
C VAL A 130 6.43 0.79 -4.06
N HIS A 131 6.88 0.09 -5.11
CA HIS A 131 6.40 0.28 -6.47
C HIS A 131 4.88 0.09 -6.60
N ILE A 132 4.32 -0.97 -5.99
CA ILE A 132 2.87 -1.23 -6.02
C ILE A 132 2.09 -0.08 -5.37
N TYR A 133 2.54 0.42 -4.21
CA TYR A 133 1.89 1.56 -3.53
C TYR A 133 1.98 2.85 -4.35
N LEU A 134 3.13 3.14 -4.95
CA LEU A 134 3.29 4.30 -5.83
C LEU A 134 2.39 4.25 -7.05
N LEU A 135 2.24 3.07 -7.68
CA LEU A 135 1.28 2.87 -8.76
C LEU A 135 -0.15 3.12 -8.30
N ALA A 136 -0.55 2.59 -7.14
CA ALA A 136 -1.88 2.83 -6.59
C ALA A 136 -2.14 4.32 -6.34
N MET A 137 -1.19 5.03 -5.76
CA MET A 137 -1.28 6.47 -5.52
C MET A 137 -1.37 7.26 -6.83
N LYS A 138 -0.51 6.94 -7.81
CA LYS A 138 -0.49 7.59 -9.13
C LYS A 138 -1.82 7.42 -9.86
N GLN A 139 -2.32 6.18 -9.96
CA GLN A 139 -3.55 5.88 -10.71
C GLN A 139 -4.80 6.42 -10.02
N SER A 140 -4.81 6.52 -8.71
CA SER A 140 -5.93 7.10 -7.95
C SER A 140 -5.86 8.61 -7.80
N GLY A 141 -4.77 9.27 -8.20
CA GLY A 141 -4.54 10.69 -7.99
C GLY A 141 -4.30 11.07 -6.51
N ALA A 142 -4.11 10.08 -5.64
CA ALA A 142 -3.87 10.33 -4.22
C ALA A 142 -2.45 10.83 -3.96
N ASN A 143 -2.32 11.94 -3.25
CA ASN A 143 -1.02 12.51 -2.89
C ASN A 143 -0.54 12.12 -1.49
N LYS A 144 -1.31 11.33 -0.75
CA LYS A 144 -1.05 10.90 0.63
C LYS A 144 -1.37 9.43 0.84
N ILE A 145 -0.49 8.74 1.54
CA ILE A 145 -0.71 7.38 2.03
C ILE A 145 -0.60 7.35 3.55
N TYR A 146 -1.63 6.85 4.21
CA TYR A 146 -1.62 6.55 5.63
C TYR A 146 -1.19 5.11 5.85
N VAL A 147 -0.31 4.90 6.82
CA VAL A 147 0.17 3.57 7.21
C VAL A 147 -0.23 3.34 8.67
N PRO A 148 -1.40 2.76 8.92
CA PRO A 148 -1.83 2.47 10.28
C PRO A 148 -0.98 1.33 10.86
N LYS A 149 -0.64 1.41 12.14
CA LYS A 149 0.05 0.33 12.85
C LYS A 149 -0.84 -0.90 13.10
N VAL A 150 -2.12 -0.81 12.78
CA VAL A 150 -3.13 -1.87 12.99
C VAL A 150 -3.10 -2.81 11.79
N GLY A 151 -2.91 -4.09 12.03
CA GLY A 151 -3.07 -5.12 11.02
C GLY A 151 -4.55 -5.33 10.65
N LEU A 152 -4.80 -6.06 9.55
CA LEU A 152 -6.16 -6.43 9.10
C LEU A 152 -6.96 -7.11 10.23
N ALA A 153 -6.28 -7.94 11.05
CA ALA A 153 -6.85 -8.63 12.20
C ALA A 153 -7.47 -7.67 13.23
N ASP A 154 -6.80 -6.56 13.52
CA ASP A 154 -7.31 -5.57 14.49
C ASP A 154 -8.55 -4.83 13.96
N GLY A 155 -8.64 -4.64 12.64
CA GLY A 155 -9.82 -4.08 11.96
C GLY A 155 -11.01 -5.04 12.01
N MET A 156 -10.77 -6.34 11.79
CA MET A 156 -11.79 -7.38 11.88
C MET A 156 -12.30 -7.56 13.32
N ILE A 157 -11.43 -7.55 14.31
CA ILE A 157 -11.82 -7.63 15.74
C ILE A 157 -12.72 -6.45 16.11
N LYS A 158 -12.40 -5.23 15.65
CA LYS A 158 -13.26 -4.04 15.90
C LYS A 158 -14.61 -4.10 15.20
N LEU A 159 -14.68 -4.70 14.01
CA LEU A 159 -15.95 -4.91 13.31
C LEU A 159 -16.80 -5.95 14.04
N LEU A 160 -16.23 -7.10 14.39
CA LEU A 160 -16.91 -8.14 15.18
C LEU A 160 -17.38 -7.62 16.54
N TYR A 161 -16.58 -6.80 17.21
CA TYR A 161 -16.97 -6.20 18.50
C TYR A 161 -18.17 -5.24 18.36
N LYS A 162 -18.27 -4.52 17.24
CA LYS A 162 -19.41 -3.62 16.94
C LYS A 162 -20.69 -4.36 16.52
N GLU A 163 -20.56 -5.56 15.96
CA GLU A 163 -21.72 -6.37 15.58
C GLU A 163 -22.29 -7.18 16.77
N LEU A 164 -21.48 -7.36 17.83
CA LEU A 164 -21.87 -8.10 19.03
C LEU A 164 -22.36 -7.22 20.19
N HIS A 165 -22.29 -5.88 20.06
CA HIS A 165 -22.71 -4.88 21.05
C HIS A 165 -23.43 -3.71 20.38
#